data_1baf87cd6cfedc90859052620fff5c29
#
_entry.id   1baf87cd6cfedc90859052620fff5c29
#
_cell.length_a   1.000
_cell.length_b   1.000
_cell.length_c   1.000
_cell.angle_alpha   90.00
_cell.angle_beta   90.00
_cell.angle_gamma   90.00
#
_symmetry.space_group_name_H-M   'P 1'
#
loop_
_entity.id
_entity.type
_entity.pdbx_description
1 polymer ?
#
loop_
_entity_poly.entity_id
_entity_poly.type
_entity_poly.pdbx_seq_one_letter_code
_entity_poly.pdbx_strand_id
1 'polypeptide(L)'
;IYLTIMKKIANTKKNNIFKKIFIKFCRLIGFEIIDQSSLSSPSLNKNMNETLTIQGKKSITIPLGQVDITKKIISLKIILRTCTSELIMDQNKKRILELEKNEYTFRTLRSLIKSTRIASEKFKNINFEIIVTDTNSHKEDLEKLNEILSKCKIKNKLILVDLNNFKSKIKGDYSTAKFSNMANFYNSLLLAKNEDADMIYFVEDDYLHTKNSITEMILSYEKFYSIFSKDLILLPSDYPYLYSKDENTKIYLGEKYHWRLVSESLVTFMTSKILINKHFDKLEKMGLEWVDPWERPLHELYKSHPCLSPMPSLAVHFANINSIFGISPFINIQKLWDENENL
;
A
#
# COMPACT_ATOMS: atom_id res chain seq x y z
N ILE A 1 -13.06 21.39 -36.48
CA ILE A 1 -12.84 20.20 -37.34
C ILE A 1 -11.86 19.24 -36.63
N TYR A 2 -10.73 19.70 -36.10
CA TYR A 2 -9.74 18.86 -35.41
C TYR A 2 -10.31 18.19 -34.11
N LEU A 3 -11.08 18.91 -33.32
CA LEU A 3 -11.74 18.39 -32.11
C LEU A 3 -12.84 17.36 -32.43
N THR A 4 -13.49 17.46 -33.59
CA THR A 4 -14.54 16.53 -34.04
C THR A 4 -13.91 15.21 -34.54
N ILE A 5 -12.73 15.27 -35.14
CA ILE A 5 -11.97 14.09 -35.60
C ILE A 5 -11.44 13.32 -34.36
N MET A 6 -10.93 14.01 -33.35
CA MET A 6 -10.46 13.38 -32.11
C MET A 6 -11.59 12.69 -31.33
N LYS A 7 -12.81 13.28 -31.28
CA LYS A 7 -13.99 12.63 -30.69
C LYS A 7 -14.42 11.37 -31.45
N LYS A 8 -14.23 11.34 -32.78
CA LYS A 8 -14.56 10.17 -33.59
C LYS A 8 -13.58 9.01 -33.42
N ILE A 9 -12.30 9.30 -33.15
CA ILE A 9 -11.26 8.30 -32.90
C ILE A 9 -11.43 7.65 -31.50
N ALA A 10 -11.87 8.42 -30.51
CA ALA A 10 -12.10 7.91 -29.15
C ALA A 10 -13.31 6.97 -29.02
N ASN A 11 -14.24 6.98 -29.99
CA ASN A 11 -15.51 6.23 -29.91
C ASN A 11 -15.52 4.91 -30.68
N THR A 12 -14.43 4.45 -31.29
CA THR A 12 -14.36 3.21 -32.08
C THR A 12 -13.80 2.00 -31.36
N LYS A 13 -14.04 1.88 -30.04
CA LYS A 13 -13.82 0.61 -29.32
C LYS A 13 -14.98 -0.40 -29.57
N LYS A 14 -15.36 -0.64 -30.81
CA LYS A 14 -16.01 -1.90 -31.15
C LYS A 14 -14.91 -2.94 -31.26
N ASN A 15 -14.92 -3.93 -30.34
CA ASN A 15 -14.08 -5.13 -30.41
C ASN A 15 -14.36 -5.85 -31.74
N ASN A 16 -13.66 -5.47 -32.80
CA ASN A 16 -13.81 -6.10 -34.09
C ASN A 16 -13.08 -7.45 -34.04
N ILE A 17 -13.86 -8.54 -33.98
CA ILE A 17 -13.36 -9.91 -33.91
C ILE A 17 -12.40 -10.18 -35.08
N PHE A 18 -12.67 -9.64 -36.27
CA PHE A 18 -11.80 -9.77 -37.45
C PHE A 18 -10.41 -9.14 -37.19
N LYS A 19 -10.35 -7.99 -36.51
CA LYS A 19 -9.08 -7.34 -36.15
C LYS A 19 -8.26 -8.21 -35.22
N LYS A 20 -8.89 -8.84 -34.22
CA LYS A 20 -8.21 -9.76 -33.29
C LYS A 20 -7.69 -11.00 -33.99
N ILE A 21 -8.47 -11.58 -34.92
CA ILE A 21 -8.08 -12.75 -35.71
C ILE A 21 -6.89 -12.38 -36.61
N PHE A 22 -6.95 -11.23 -37.27
CA PHE A 22 -5.90 -10.76 -38.16
C PHE A 22 -4.58 -10.52 -37.40
N ILE A 23 -4.62 -9.86 -36.26
CA ILE A 23 -3.42 -9.67 -35.38
C ILE A 23 -2.85 -11.02 -34.96
N LYS A 24 -3.72 -11.99 -34.57
CA LYS A 24 -3.28 -13.33 -34.18
C LYS A 24 -2.63 -14.10 -35.32
N PHE A 25 -3.16 -13.97 -36.53
CA PHE A 25 -2.58 -14.55 -37.75
C PHE A 25 -1.21 -13.94 -38.06
N CYS A 26 -1.06 -12.61 -37.98
CA CYS A 26 0.22 -11.96 -38.21
C CYS A 26 1.28 -12.40 -37.23
N ARG A 27 0.93 -12.59 -35.95
CA ARG A 27 1.85 -13.13 -34.93
C ARG A 27 2.31 -14.56 -35.26
N LEU A 28 1.42 -15.39 -35.79
CA LEU A 28 1.78 -16.76 -36.19
C LEU A 28 2.83 -16.82 -37.32
N ILE A 29 2.85 -15.80 -38.21
CA ILE A 29 3.82 -15.69 -39.30
C ILE A 29 5.01 -14.76 -38.96
N GLY A 30 5.16 -14.40 -37.65
CA GLY A 30 6.33 -13.67 -37.13
C GLY A 30 6.23 -12.14 -37.22
N PHE A 31 5.06 -11.56 -37.49
CA PHE A 31 4.84 -10.12 -37.51
C PHE A 31 4.02 -9.67 -36.31
N GLU A 32 4.48 -8.58 -35.60
CA GLU A 32 3.69 -7.89 -34.60
C GLU A 32 3.01 -6.67 -35.20
N ILE A 33 1.67 -6.66 -35.17
CA ILE A 33 0.88 -5.52 -35.61
C ILE A 33 0.36 -4.75 -34.41
N ILE A 34 0.72 -3.48 -34.32
CA ILE A 34 0.29 -2.56 -33.27
C ILE A 34 -0.88 -1.72 -33.79
N ASP A 35 -2.00 -1.75 -33.06
CA ASP A 35 -3.11 -0.86 -33.32
C ASP A 35 -2.83 0.55 -32.88
N GLN A 36 -2.43 1.40 -33.80
CA GLN A 36 -2.10 2.81 -33.50
C GLN A 36 -3.28 3.60 -32.91
N SER A 37 -4.51 3.17 -33.18
CA SER A 37 -5.71 3.82 -32.60
C SER A 37 -5.89 3.53 -31.11
N SER A 38 -5.20 2.52 -30.58
CA SER A 38 -5.16 2.22 -29.14
C SER A 38 -4.09 3.01 -28.40
N LEU A 39 -3.17 3.66 -29.11
CA LEU A 39 -2.12 4.51 -28.55
C LEU A 39 -2.62 5.95 -28.54
N SER A 40 -2.96 6.48 -27.37
CA SER A 40 -3.20 7.91 -27.20
C SER A 40 -1.90 8.59 -26.77
N SER A 41 -1.27 9.35 -27.66
CA SER A 41 -0.16 10.21 -27.30
C SER A 41 -0.70 11.56 -26.81
N PRO A 42 -0.40 11.97 -25.58
CA PRO A 42 -0.77 13.28 -25.05
C PRO A 42 0.21 14.39 -25.44
N SER A 43 1.01 14.19 -26.47
CA SER A 43 2.05 15.10 -26.95
C SER A 43 1.56 16.54 -27.26
N LEU A 44 0.26 16.75 -27.25
CA LEU A 44 -0.35 18.10 -27.45
C LEU A 44 -0.66 18.81 -26.14
N ASN A 45 -0.39 18.23 -24.97
CA ASN A 45 -0.63 18.88 -23.71
C ASN A 45 0.59 19.74 -23.31
N LYS A 46 0.36 21.04 -23.09
CA LYS A 46 1.43 22.01 -22.75
C LYS A 46 2.08 21.73 -21.39
N ASN A 47 1.44 20.94 -20.51
CA ASN A 47 1.92 20.60 -19.18
C ASN A 47 2.43 19.16 -19.14
N MET A 48 3.46 18.85 -19.92
CA MET A 48 4.05 17.50 -19.99
C MET A 48 4.64 16.99 -18.67
N ASN A 49 4.79 17.84 -17.66
CA ASN A 49 5.27 17.46 -16.33
C ASN A 49 4.15 17.00 -15.38
N GLU A 50 2.90 17.11 -15.79
CA GLU A 50 1.75 16.68 -15.01
C GLU A 50 1.26 15.31 -15.49
N THR A 51 0.81 14.51 -14.55
CA THR A 51 0.13 13.26 -14.87
C THR A 51 -1.18 13.55 -15.62
N LEU A 52 -1.43 12.79 -16.67
CA LEU A 52 -2.68 12.85 -17.42
C LEU A 52 -3.76 11.93 -16.84
N THR A 53 -3.40 11.21 -15.81
CA THR A 53 -4.31 10.34 -15.07
C THR A 53 -5.38 11.18 -14.36
N ILE A 54 -6.64 10.79 -14.53
CA ILE A 54 -7.79 11.37 -13.85
C ILE A 54 -8.30 10.32 -12.87
N GLN A 55 -8.13 10.60 -11.58
CA GLN A 55 -8.55 9.73 -10.50
C GLN A 55 -10.03 9.33 -10.66
N GLY A 56 -10.34 8.05 -10.49
CA GLY A 56 -11.67 7.49 -10.62
C GLY A 56 -12.27 7.50 -12.03
N LYS A 57 -11.51 7.88 -13.06
CA LYS A 57 -11.97 7.91 -14.47
C LYS A 57 -11.05 7.14 -15.40
N LYS A 58 -9.78 7.52 -15.47
CA LYS A 58 -8.81 6.91 -16.39
C LYS A 58 -7.38 7.04 -15.90
N SER A 59 -6.58 6.02 -16.14
CA SER A 59 -5.14 6.05 -15.97
C SER A 59 -4.45 6.07 -17.32
N ILE A 60 -3.56 7.02 -17.53
CA ILE A 60 -2.83 7.19 -18.78
C ILE A 60 -1.34 7.04 -18.52
N THR A 61 -0.73 6.02 -19.12
CA THR A 61 0.72 5.78 -19.09
C THR A 61 1.27 5.95 -20.50
N ILE A 62 2.08 6.97 -20.68
CA ILE A 62 2.69 7.29 -21.98
C ILE A 62 3.97 6.46 -22.17
N PRO A 63 4.14 5.78 -23.32
CA PRO A 63 3.27 5.66 -24.51
C PRO A 63 2.32 4.46 -24.48
N LEU A 64 2.10 3.82 -23.34
CA LEU A 64 1.43 2.52 -23.24
C LEU A 64 -0.11 2.58 -23.32
N GLY A 65 -0.67 3.77 -23.40
CA GLY A 65 -2.10 3.94 -23.62
C GLY A 65 -2.91 4.29 -22.38
N GLN A 66 -4.22 4.08 -22.45
CA GLN A 66 -5.21 4.47 -21.45
C GLN A 66 -5.92 3.25 -20.88
N VAL A 67 -6.15 3.24 -19.58
CA VAL A 67 -7.02 2.31 -18.85
C VAL A 67 -8.20 3.09 -18.29
N ASP A 68 -9.42 2.67 -18.64
CA ASP A 68 -10.64 3.25 -18.06
C ASP A 68 -10.83 2.66 -16.64
N ILE A 69 -11.02 3.54 -15.66
CA ILE A 69 -11.14 3.13 -14.26
C ILE A 69 -12.55 2.62 -14.00
N THR A 70 -12.65 1.36 -13.58
CA THR A 70 -13.90 0.67 -13.26
C THR A 70 -14.25 0.71 -11.77
N LYS A 71 -13.28 0.99 -10.90
CA LYS A 71 -13.48 1.14 -9.46
C LYS A 71 -12.89 2.48 -8.99
N LYS A 72 -13.71 3.31 -8.38
CA LYS A 72 -13.29 4.55 -7.72
C LYS A 72 -13.09 4.32 -6.23
N ILE A 73 -12.06 4.92 -5.67
CA ILE A 73 -11.86 4.99 -4.23
C ILE A 73 -12.50 6.29 -3.74
N ILE A 74 -13.40 6.20 -2.76
CA ILE A 74 -14.05 7.34 -2.12
C ILE A 74 -13.69 7.49 -0.64
N SER A 75 -13.09 6.47 -0.04
CA SER A 75 -12.59 6.54 1.34
C SER A 75 -11.38 5.64 1.56
N LEU A 76 -10.42 6.13 2.36
CA LEU A 76 -9.25 5.41 2.81
C LEU A 76 -9.05 5.60 4.30
N LYS A 77 -9.08 4.50 5.06
CA LYS A 77 -8.67 4.48 6.46
C LYS A 77 -7.30 3.85 6.60
N ILE A 78 -6.42 4.55 7.29
CA ILE A 78 -5.06 4.14 7.57
C ILE A 78 -5.01 3.75 9.04
N ILE A 79 -4.67 2.49 9.33
CA ILE A 79 -4.59 1.94 10.68
C ILE A 79 -3.12 1.71 11.00
N LEU A 80 -2.54 2.61 11.79
CA LEU A 80 -1.18 2.52 12.29
C LEU A 80 -1.19 1.79 13.64
N ARG A 81 -0.48 0.67 13.73
CA ARG A 81 -0.30 -0.10 14.96
C ARG A 81 0.96 0.33 15.66
N THR A 82 0.86 0.70 16.94
CA THR A 82 1.98 1.17 17.75
C THR A 82 2.13 0.39 19.05
N CYS A 83 3.38 0.27 19.52
CA CYS A 83 3.76 -0.27 20.81
C CYS A 83 5.20 0.11 21.11
N THR A 84 5.44 1.17 21.90
CA THR A 84 6.80 1.67 22.15
C THR A 84 7.52 0.98 23.32
N SER A 85 6.79 0.38 24.27
CA SER A 85 7.37 -0.30 25.43
C SER A 85 7.99 -1.65 25.11
N GLU A 86 7.51 -2.31 24.05
CA GLU A 86 8.01 -3.61 23.68
C GLU A 86 9.12 -3.48 22.65
N LEU A 87 10.19 -4.14 22.93
CA LEU A 87 11.28 -4.22 21.98
C LEU A 87 10.82 -4.96 20.71
N ILE A 88 11.45 -4.71 19.57
CA ILE A 88 11.11 -5.33 18.29
C ILE A 88 11.58 -6.78 18.30
N MET A 89 10.81 -7.66 17.66
CA MET A 89 11.06 -9.10 17.68
C MET A 89 12.39 -9.54 17.05
N ASP A 90 13.07 -8.65 16.32
CA ASP A 90 14.34 -8.90 15.61
C ASP A 90 15.56 -8.22 16.27
N GLN A 91 15.59 -8.13 17.58
CA GLN A 91 16.38 -7.17 18.36
C GLN A 91 17.81 -7.51 18.66
N ASN A 92 18.26 -8.69 18.36
CA ASN A 92 19.66 -9.05 18.51
C ASN A 92 20.58 -8.37 17.49
N LYS A 93 20.02 -7.55 16.61
CA LYS A 93 20.76 -6.87 15.55
C LYS A 93 20.47 -5.38 15.58
N LYS A 94 21.53 -4.59 15.52
CA LYS A 94 21.45 -3.14 15.53
C LYS A 94 20.67 -2.61 14.32
N ARG A 95 19.77 -1.65 14.58
CA ARG A 95 19.16 -0.83 13.54
C ARG A 95 20.18 0.14 12.98
N ILE A 96 20.00 0.55 11.73
CA ILE A 96 20.97 1.42 11.05
C ILE A 96 21.20 2.77 11.76
N LEU A 97 20.19 3.31 12.44
CA LEU A 97 20.26 4.61 13.12
C LEU A 97 20.47 4.52 14.63
N GLU A 98 20.48 3.32 15.19
CA GLU A 98 20.73 3.03 16.63
C GLU A 98 19.94 3.91 17.61
N LEU A 99 18.70 4.29 17.25
CA LEU A 99 17.82 5.14 18.05
C LEU A 99 16.76 4.32 18.79
N GLU A 100 16.13 4.94 19.78
CA GLU A 100 15.03 4.36 20.55
C GLU A 100 13.82 4.07 19.64
N LYS A 101 13.04 3.04 20.01
CA LYS A 101 11.89 2.60 19.21
C LYS A 101 10.85 3.68 18.97
N ASN A 102 10.58 4.52 19.96
CA ASN A 102 9.61 5.60 19.90
C ASN A 102 9.94 6.62 18.78
N GLU A 103 11.23 6.89 18.50
CA GLU A 103 11.63 7.77 17.39
C GLU A 103 11.20 7.22 16.02
N TYR A 104 11.28 5.89 15.82
CA TYR A 104 10.78 5.25 14.60
C TYR A 104 9.26 5.41 14.50
N THR A 105 8.55 5.15 15.60
CA THR A 105 7.09 5.29 15.68
C THR A 105 6.64 6.72 15.38
N PHE A 106 7.29 7.73 15.98
CA PHE A 106 6.95 9.13 15.74
C PHE A 106 7.21 9.56 14.30
N ARG A 107 8.35 9.16 13.71
CA ARG A 107 8.69 9.50 12.33
C ARG A 107 7.79 8.75 11.34
N THR A 108 7.41 7.51 11.63
CA THR A 108 6.41 6.78 10.86
C THR A 108 5.09 7.54 10.83
N LEU A 109 4.54 7.95 11.99
CA LEU A 109 3.31 8.72 12.04
C LEU A 109 3.41 10.04 11.29
N ARG A 110 4.51 10.80 11.46
CA ARG A 110 4.73 12.07 10.74
C ARG A 110 4.80 11.86 9.23
N SER A 111 5.53 10.85 8.77
CA SER A 111 5.65 10.51 7.35
C SER A 111 4.29 10.17 6.73
N LEU A 112 3.48 9.40 7.46
CA LEU A 112 2.12 9.04 7.09
C LEU A 112 1.21 10.26 6.97
N ILE A 113 1.23 11.15 7.98
CA ILE A 113 0.45 12.40 7.95
C ILE A 113 0.85 13.25 6.76
N LYS A 114 2.15 13.42 6.48
CA LYS A 114 2.63 14.22 5.34
C LYS A 114 2.16 13.64 4.00
N SER A 115 2.30 12.34 3.81
CA SER A 115 1.89 11.68 2.58
C SER A 115 0.37 11.70 2.40
N THR A 116 -0.40 11.49 3.47
CA THR A 116 -1.86 11.55 3.44
C THR A 116 -2.36 12.97 3.18
N ARG A 117 -1.69 14.00 3.73
CA ARG A 117 -2.03 15.40 3.46
C ARG A 117 -1.88 15.72 1.97
N ILE A 118 -0.75 15.35 1.36
CA ILE A 118 -0.52 15.53 -0.08
C ILE A 118 -1.60 14.82 -0.90
N ALA A 119 -1.95 13.59 -0.53
CA ALA A 119 -3.03 12.86 -1.20
C ALA A 119 -4.38 13.58 -1.04
N SER A 120 -4.72 14.09 0.16
CA SER A 120 -5.97 14.80 0.42
C SER A 120 -6.07 16.16 -0.32
N GLU A 121 -4.94 16.81 -0.54
CA GLU A 121 -4.87 18.00 -1.36
C GLU A 121 -5.15 17.70 -2.84
N LYS A 122 -4.70 16.55 -3.32
CA LYS A 122 -4.90 16.09 -4.70
C LYS A 122 -6.28 15.47 -4.93
N PHE A 123 -6.81 14.70 -3.98
CA PHE A 123 -8.06 13.95 -4.12
C PHE A 123 -9.14 14.48 -3.19
N LYS A 124 -9.83 15.57 -3.61
CA LYS A 124 -10.87 16.24 -2.81
C LYS A 124 -12.13 15.39 -2.57
N ASN A 125 -12.30 14.35 -3.35
CA ASN A 125 -13.44 13.41 -3.28
C ASN A 125 -13.15 12.14 -2.48
N ILE A 126 -11.97 12.02 -1.87
CA ILE A 126 -11.62 10.88 -1.00
C ILE A 126 -11.64 11.32 0.46
N ASN A 127 -12.36 10.58 1.29
CA ASN A 127 -12.37 10.75 2.73
C ASN A 127 -11.19 10.00 3.35
N PHE A 128 -10.27 10.74 3.97
CA PHE A 128 -9.11 10.16 4.66
C PHE A 128 -9.31 10.17 6.17
N GLU A 129 -8.91 9.08 6.83
CA GLU A 129 -8.84 8.99 8.29
C GLU A 129 -7.61 8.21 8.71
N ILE A 130 -6.88 8.71 9.72
CA ILE A 130 -5.74 8.03 10.35
C ILE A 130 -6.19 7.55 11.73
N ILE A 131 -6.10 6.25 11.96
CA ILE A 131 -6.42 5.59 13.22
C ILE A 131 -5.12 5.02 13.76
N VAL A 132 -4.68 5.50 14.92
CA VAL A 132 -3.55 4.90 15.63
C VAL A 132 -4.13 3.94 16.67
N THR A 133 -3.71 2.67 16.63
CA THR A 133 -4.07 1.66 17.62
C THR A 133 -2.84 1.32 18.45
N ASP A 134 -2.90 1.58 19.74
CA ASP A 134 -1.75 1.42 20.63
C ASP A 134 -1.94 0.31 21.65
N THR A 135 -0.86 -0.47 21.86
CA THR A 135 -0.77 -1.44 22.94
C THR A 135 0.49 -1.19 23.76
N ASN A 136 0.32 -0.91 25.05
CA ASN A 136 1.42 -0.82 26.04
C ASN A 136 2.52 0.23 25.76
N SER A 137 2.28 1.28 24.96
CA SER A 137 3.26 2.36 24.87
C SER A 137 3.40 3.10 26.21
N HIS A 138 4.59 3.66 26.45
CA HIS A 138 4.82 4.50 27.60
C HIS A 138 3.93 5.75 27.56
N LYS A 139 3.53 6.25 28.73
CA LYS A 139 2.61 7.39 28.83
C LYS A 139 3.14 8.63 28.10
N GLU A 140 4.41 8.91 28.23
CA GLU A 140 5.09 10.04 27.56
C GLU A 140 5.03 9.91 26.03
N ASP A 141 5.17 8.69 25.52
CA ASP A 141 5.06 8.41 24.09
C ASP A 141 3.62 8.57 23.57
N LEU A 142 2.63 8.15 24.37
CA LEU A 142 1.21 8.38 24.05
C LEU A 142 0.87 9.87 24.02
N GLU A 143 1.40 10.66 24.96
CA GLU A 143 1.25 12.11 24.96
C GLU A 143 1.87 12.71 23.69
N LYS A 144 3.05 12.22 23.29
CA LYS A 144 3.72 12.66 22.06
C LYS A 144 2.96 12.27 20.79
N LEU A 145 2.40 11.06 20.72
CA LEU A 145 1.53 10.63 19.62
C LEU A 145 0.29 11.52 19.51
N ASN A 146 -0.35 11.85 20.64
CA ASN A 146 -1.48 12.77 20.66
C ASN A 146 -1.09 14.20 20.23
N GLU A 147 0.08 14.71 20.65
CA GLU A 147 0.62 16.00 20.20
C GLU A 147 0.78 16.02 18.66
N ILE A 148 1.34 14.95 18.06
CA ILE A 148 1.52 14.83 16.62
C ILE A 148 0.17 14.79 15.92
N LEU A 149 -0.78 14.01 16.43
CA LEU A 149 -2.13 13.89 15.87
C LEU A 149 -2.92 15.19 15.97
N SER A 150 -2.77 15.97 17.04
CA SER A 150 -3.44 17.26 17.21
C SER A 150 -3.04 18.30 16.18
N LYS A 151 -1.83 18.19 15.60
CA LYS A 151 -1.33 19.05 14.52
C LYS A 151 -1.76 18.55 13.13
N CYS A 152 -2.37 17.37 13.06
CA CYS A 152 -2.82 16.77 11.82
C CYS A 152 -4.18 17.32 11.39
N LYS A 153 -4.28 17.87 10.18
CA LYS A 153 -5.54 18.35 9.60
C LYS A 153 -6.43 17.25 9.02
N ILE A 154 -5.91 16.03 8.91
CA ILE A 154 -6.68 14.86 8.49
C ILE A 154 -7.46 14.35 9.69
N LYS A 155 -8.69 13.85 9.47
CA LYS A 155 -9.46 13.19 10.51
C LYS A 155 -8.62 12.08 11.14
N ASN A 156 -8.53 12.07 12.46
CA ASN A 156 -7.68 11.11 13.16
C ASN A 156 -8.22 10.74 14.53
N LYS A 157 -7.77 9.61 15.08
CA LYS A 157 -8.02 9.18 16.46
C LYS A 157 -6.91 8.26 16.96
N LEU A 158 -6.66 8.28 18.26
CA LEU A 158 -5.84 7.31 18.98
C LEU A 158 -6.76 6.38 19.78
N ILE A 159 -6.58 5.07 19.64
CA ILE A 159 -7.33 4.02 20.34
C ILE A 159 -6.35 3.22 21.17
N LEU A 160 -6.53 3.23 22.49
CA LEU A 160 -5.79 2.37 23.39
C LEU A 160 -6.45 0.99 23.41
N VAL A 161 -5.71 -0.02 23.04
CA VAL A 161 -6.19 -1.41 22.96
C VAL A 161 -6.01 -2.07 24.33
N ASP A 162 -7.13 -2.38 24.99
CA ASP A 162 -7.08 -3.12 26.25
C ASP A 162 -6.78 -4.60 25.97
N LEU A 163 -5.58 -5.02 26.32
CA LEU A 163 -5.09 -6.40 26.13
C LEU A 163 -5.94 -7.44 26.89
N ASN A 164 -6.62 -7.06 27.96
CA ASN A 164 -7.45 -7.98 28.74
C ASN A 164 -8.62 -8.54 27.89
N ASN A 165 -9.13 -7.75 26.94
CA ASN A 165 -10.21 -8.15 26.05
C ASN A 165 -9.83 -9.28 25.08
N PHE A 166 -8.54 -9.60 24.99
CA PHE A 166 -8.00 -10.60 24.06
C PHE A 166 -7.48 -11.85 24.75
N LYS A 167 -7.29 -11.85 26.06
CA LYS A 167 -6.76 -12.99 26.84
C LYS A 167 -7.56 -14.29 26.67
N SER A 168 -8.86 -14.19 26.51
CA SER A 168 -9.72 -15.37 26.29
C SER A 168 -9.73 -15.85 24.83
N LYS A 169 -9.35 -14.99 23.89
CA LYS A 169 -9.40 -15.26 22.45
C LYS A 169 -8.07 -15.77 21.91
N ILE A 170 -6.96 -15.16 22.33
CA ILE A 170 -5.61 -15.54 21.93
C ILE A 170 -5.14 -16.64 22.87
N LYS A 171 -5.11 -17.88 22.35
CA LYS A 171 -4.75 -19.05 23.13
C LYS A 171 -3.28 -19.41 22.89
N GLY A 172 -2.55 -19.64 23.96
CA GLY A 172 -1.13 -20.01 23.93
C GLY A 172 -0.34 -19.24 24.95
N ASP A 173 0.88 -19.71 25.21
CA ASP A 173 1.85 -19.02 26.08
C ASP A 173 2.79 -18.23 25.19
N TYR A 174 2.53 -16.93 25.07
CA TYR A 174 3.28 -16.02 24.24
C TYR A 174 4.00 -14.96 25.10
N SER A 175 5.17 -14.51 24.63
CA SER A 175 5.80 -13.33 25.23
C SER A 175 4.87 -12.11 25.12
N THR A 176 5.04 -11.14 26.01
CA THR A 176 4.25 -9.89 26.03
C THR A 176 4.27 -9.20 24.66
N ALA A 177 5.45 -9.14 24.03
CA ALA A 177 5.60 -8.55 22.71
C ALA A 177 4.75 -9.27 21.62
N LYS A 178 4.78 -10.60 21.58
CA LYS A 178 3.97 -11.39 20.63
C LYS A 178 2.49 -11.21 20.90
N PHE A 179 2.07 -11.31 22.16
CA PHE A 179 0.68 -11.14 22.55
C PHE A 179 0.16 -9.74 22.20
N SER A 180 0.91 -8.69 22.54
CA SER A 180 0.58 -7.30 22.18
C SER A 180 0.42 -7.12 20.67
N ASN A 181 1.36 -7.65 19.89
CA ASN A 181 1.30 -7.55 18.43
C ASN A 181 0.08 -8.26 17.85
N MET A 182 -0.21 -9.50 18.31
CA MET A 182 -1.38 -10.27 17.88
C MET A 182 -2.68 -9.57 18.25
N ALA A 183 -2.80 -9.08 19.48
CA ALA A 183 -3.98 -8.37 19.97
C ALA A 183 -4.23 -7.07 19.20
N ASN A 184 -3.16 -6.27 18.95
CA ASN A 184 -3.26 -5.05 18.18
C ASN A 184 -3.66 -5.32 16.71
N PHE A 185 -3.06 -6.35 16.09
CA PHE A 185 -3.45 -6.73 14.74
C PHE A 185 -4.90 -7.20 14.66
N TYR A 186 -5.34 -8.05 15.59
CA TYR A 186 -6.73 -8.51 15.64
C TYR A 186 -7.70 -7.36 15.86
N ASN A 187 -7.38 -6.43 16.78
CA ASN A 187 -8.17 -5.22 16.97
C ASN A 187 -8.25 -4.37 15.68
N SER A 188 -7.14 -4.24 14.97
CA SER A 188 -7.08 -3.52 13.69
C SER A 188 -7.94 -4.17 12.61
N LEU A 189 -8.01 -5.51 12.56
CA LEU A 189 -8.91 -6.24 11.67
C LEU A 189 -10.38 -6.02 12.04
N LEU A 190 -10.73 -6.02 13.33
CA LEU A 190 -12.08 -5.74 13.80
C LEU A 190 -12.50 -4.30 13.45
N LEU A 191 -11.60 -3.33 13.61
CA LEU A 191 -11.84 -1.96 13.16
C LEU A 191 -12.06 -1.90 11.65
N ALA A 192 -11.19 -2.54 10.86
CA ALA A 192 -11.32 -2.58 9.40
C ALA A 192 -12.66 -3.20 8.94
N LYS A 193 -13.16 -4.21 9.65
CA LYS A 193 -14.44 -4.86 9.38
C LYS A 193 -15.62 -3.95 9.67
N ASN A 194 -15.56 -3.19 10.76
CA ASN A 194 -16.71 -2.42 11.29
C ASN A 194 -16.76 -0.98 10.75
N GLU A 195 -15.62 -0.39 10.43
CA GLU A 195 -15.55 0.98 9.93
C GLU A 195 -16.10 1.12 8.51
N ASP A 196 -16.73 2.25 8.21
CA ASP A 196 -17.20 2.55 6.86
C ASP A 196 -16.03 3.11 6.03
N ALA A 197 -15.51 2.28 5.13
CA ALA A 197 -14.41 2.62 4.24
C ALA A 197 -14.38 1.73 3.00
N ASP A 198 -13.90 2.24 1.86
CA ASP A 198 -13.63 1.40 0.68
C ASP A 198 -12.30 0.67 0.83
N MET A 199 -11.29 1.42 1.29
CA MET A 199 -9.92 0.96 1.38
C MET A 199 -9.41 1.04 2.81
N ILE A 200 -8.64 0.04 3.19
CA ILE A 200 -7.91 -0.03 4.45
C ILE A 200 -6.42 -0.16 4.16
N TYR A 201 -5.62 0.63 4.85
CA TYR A 201 -4.17 0.53 4.84
C TYR A 201 -3.66 0.22 6.23
N PHE A 202 -3.18 -1.00 6.45
CA PHE A 202 -2.52 -1.41 7.69
C PHE A 202 -1.06 -1.00 7.65
N VAL A 203 -0.56 -0.43 8.74
CA VAL A 203 0.81 0.06 8.85
C VAL A 203 1.42 -0.34 10.18
N GLU A 204 2.67 -0.79 10.16
CA GLU A 204 3.51 -1.02 11.33
C GLU A 204 4.31 0.23 11.67
N ASP A 205 4.73 0.37 12.94
CA ASP A 205 5.26 1.62 13.50
C ASP A 205 6.74 1.92 13.17
N ASP A 206 7.30 1.21 12.19
CA ASP A 206 8.65 1.41 11.68
C ASP A 206 8.75 1.52 10.14
N TYR A 207 7.64 1.91 9.50
CA TYR A 207 7.57 2.18 8.06
C TYR A 207 7.55 3.69 7.77
N LEU A 208 8.66 4.24 7.28
CA LEU A 208 8.71 5.64 6.86
C LEU A 208 8.29 5.81 5.40
N HIS A 209 7.28 6.63 5.19
CA HIS A 209 6.65 6.87 3.89
C HIS A 209 7.33 8.02 3.13
N THR A 210 7.48 7.83 1.81
CA THR A 210 7.83 8.94 0.92
C THR A 210 6.64 9.89 0.72
N LYS A 211 6.90 11.12 0.30
CA LYS A 211 5.86 12.18 0.19
C LYS A 211 4.66 11.79 -0.65
N ASN A 212 4.88 11.01 -1.71
CA ASN A 212 3.82 10.66 -2.68
C ASN A 212 3.27 9.24 -2.51
N SER A 213 3.62 8.52 -1.46
CA SER A 213 3.29 7.10 -1.30
C SER A 213 1.77 6.85 -1.37
N ILE A 214 0.97 7.57 -0.58
CA ILE A 214 -0.49 7.40 -0.57
C ILE A 214 -1.11 7.76 -1.92
N THR A 215 -0.63 8.81 -2.57
CA THR A 215 -1.09 9.20 -3.92
C THR A 215 -0.83 8.10 -4.95
N GLU A 216 0.39 7.56 -4.98
CA GLU A 216 0.76 6.50 -5.91
C GLU A 216 -0.04 5.21 -5.66
N MET A 217 -0.21 4.84 -4.39
CA MET A 217 -0.95 3.64 -4.01
C MET A 217 -2.42 3.72 -4.44
N ILE A 218 -3.08 4.88 -4.27
CA ILE A 218 -4.48 5.08 -4.69
C ILE A 218 -4.60 4.93 -6.22
N LEU A 219 -3.81 5.66 -6.99
CA LEU A 219 -3.87 5.63 -8.45
C LEU A 219 -3.52 4.26 -9.01
N SER A 220 -2.50 3.61 -8.44
CA SER A 220 -2.09 2.26 -8.84
C SER A 220 -3.14 1.22 -8.49
N TYR A 221 -3.81 1.32 -7.32
CA TYR A 221 -4.89 0.40 -6.96
C TYR A 221 -6.06 0.50 -7.93
N GLU A 222 -6.56 1.71 -8.23
CA GLU A 222 -7.63 1.92 -9.20
C GLU A 222 -7.27 1.35 -10.58
N LYS A 223 -6.05 1.61 -11.04
CA LYS A 223 -5.54 1.10 -12.32
C LYS A 223 -5.46 -0.42 -12.34
N PHE A 224 -4.83 -1.02 -11.35
CA PHE A 224 -4.63 -2.47 -11.30
C PHE A 224 -5.93 -3.23 -11.07
N TYR A 225 -6.84 -2.72 -10.23
CA TYR A 225 -8.19 -3.27 -10.13
C TYR A 225 -8.88 -3.32 -11.50
N SER A 226 -8.78 -2.23 -12.26
CA SER A 226 -9.39 -2.14 -13.58
C SER A 226 -8.76 -3.09 -14.61
N ILE A 227 -7.45 -3.35 -14.49
CA ILE A 227 -6.72 -4.32 -15.33
C ILE A 227 -7.09 -5.76 -14.95
N PHE A 228 -7.10 -6.08 -13.65
CA PHE A 228 -7.34 -7.44 -13.17
C PHE A 228 -8.82 -7.79 -13.02
N SER A 229 -9.70 -6.78 -12.97
CA SER A 229 -11.14 -6.91 -12.66
C SER A 229 -11.41 -7.65 -11.35
N LYS A 230 -10.53 -7.47 -10.36
CA LYS A 230 -10.66 -8.05 -9.01
C LYS A 230 -9.86 -7.27 -7.97
N ASP A 231 -10.26 -7.44 -6.70
CA ASP A 231 -9.52 -6.88 -5.57
C ASP A 231 -8.11 -7.46 -5.46
N LEU A 232 -7.19 -6.63 -4.99
CA LEU A 232 -5.77 -6.90 -4.93
C LEU A 232 -5.16 -6.32 -3.64
N ILE A 233 -3.90 -6.64 -3.38
CA ILE A 233 -3.15 -6.15 -2.24
C ILE A 233 -1.97 -5.33 -2.76
N LEU A 234 -1.75 -4.13 -2.20
CA LEU A 234 -0.57 -3.32 -2.47
C LEU A 234 0.31 -3.25 -1.24
N LEU A 235 1.58 -3.57 -1.41
CA LEU A 235 2.62 -3.30 -0.43
C LEU A 235 3.22 -1.92 -0.71
N PRO A 236 3.72 -1.21 0.31
CA PRO A 236 4.43 0.04 0.07
C PRO A 236 5.94 -0.17 -0.14
N SER A 237 6.48 -1.35 0.17
CA SER A 237 7.92 -1.59 0.26
C SER A 237 8.43 -2.54 -0.80
N ASP A 238 9.60 -2.20 -1.32
CA ASP A 238 10.44 -3.03 -2.18
C ASP A 238 11.50 -3.71 -1.30
N TYR A 239 11.23 -4.94 -0.90
CA TYR A 239 12.08 -5.62 0.07
C TYR A 239 13.35 -6.22 -0.55
N PRO A 240 14.49 -6.25 0.19
CA PRO A 240 15.76 -6.81 -0.29
C PRO A 240 15.67 -8.26 -0.77
N TYR A 241 14.85 -9.11 -0.16
CA TYR A 241 14.74 -10.52 -0.55
C TYR A 241 14.35 -10.70 -2.03
N LEU A 242 13.59 -9.75 -2.59
CA LEU A 242 13.16 -9.77 -3.98
C LEU A 242 14.30 -9.65 -5.00
N TYR A 243 15.51 -9.32 -4.53
CA TYR A 243 16.73 -9.23 -5.36
C TYR A 243 17.68 -10.42 -5.18
N SER A 244 17.43 -11.27 -4.18
CA SER A 244 18.25 -12.43 -3.87
C SER A 244 17.55 -13.77 -4.13
N LYS A 245 16.24 -13.73 -4.40
CA LYS A 245 15.42 -14.91 -4.63
C LYS A 245 15.11 -15.03 -6.12
N ASP A 246 15.33 -16.23 -6.68
CA ASP A 246 14.91 -16.53 -8.06
C ASP A 246 13.40 -16.76 -8.07
N GLU A 247 12.65 -15.74 -8.50
CA GLU A 247 11.20 -15.75 -8.54
C GLU A 247 10.71 -15.17 -9.88
N ASN A 248 9.95 -15.98 -10.61
CA ASN A 248 9.29 -15.49 -11.81
C ASN A 248 8.21 -14.48 -11.44
N THR A 249 8.37 -13.25 -11.87
CA THR A 249 7.41 -12.19 -11.60
C THR A 249 6.97 -11.47 -12.86
N LYS A 250 5.82 -10.80 -12.78
CA LYS A 250 5.33 -9.87 -13.80
C LYS A 250 5.45 -8.45 -13.28
N ILE A 251 5.89 -7.55 -14.16
CA ILE A 251 6.03 -6.13 -13.86
C ILE A 251 4.89 -5.36 -14.52
N TYR A 252 4.25 -4.50 -13.75
CA TYR A 252 3.18 -3.61 -14.17
C TYR A 252 3.61 -2.16 -13.97
N LEU A 253 3.08 -1.25 -14.79
CA LEU A 253 3.30 0.17 -14.62
C LEU A 253 2.15 0.78 -13.82
N GLY A 254 2.47 1.34 -12.65
CA GLY A 254 1.60 2.17 -11.85
C GLY A 254 1.43 3.56 -12.47
N GLU A 255 1.33 4.59 -11.65
CA GLU A 255 1.30 5.97 -12.13
C GLU A 255 2.72 6.47 -12.47
N LYS A 256 3.66 6.32 -11.52
CA LYS A 256 5.05 6.74 -11.66
C LYS A 256 6.06 5.64 -11.31
N TYR A 257 5.60 4.48 -10.85
CA TYR A 257 6.43 3.40 -10.33
C TYR A 257 6.20 2.12 -11.14
N HIS A 258 7.22 1.30 -11.20
CA HIS A 258 7.05 -0.09 -11.58
C HIS A 258 6.53 -0.87 -10.38
N TRP A 259 5.68 -1.84 -10.64
CA TRP A 259 5.10 -2.71 -9.63
C TRP A 259 5.28 -4.16 -10.05
N ARG A 260 5.79 -4.99 -9.16
CA ARG A 260 5.95 -6.43 -9.42
C ARG A 260 5.01 -7.26 -8.57
N LEU A 261 4.56 -8.39 -9.11
CA LEU A 261 3.85 -9.40 -8.34
C LEU A 261 4.82 -10.03 -7.34
N VAL A 262 4.33 -10.26 -6.12
CA VAL A 262 5.08 -10.88 -5.04
C VAL A 262 4.25 -11.94 -4.34
N SER A 263 4.91 -12.93 -3.74
CA SER A 263 4.29 -14.03 -3.01
C SER A 263 4.40 -13.93 -1.50
N GLU A 264 5.23 -13.02 -0.98
CA GLU A 264 5.53 -12.84 0.45
C GLU A 264 5.57 -11.37 0.83
N SER A 265 5.22 -11.06 2.07
CA SER A 265 5.26 -9.70 2.63
C SER A 265 5.24 -9.72 4.15
N LEU A 266 5.37 -8.54 4.75
CA LEU A 266 4.97 -8.26 6.13
C LEU A 266 3.55 -7.66 6.18
N VAL A 267 3.10 -7.21 7.34
CA VAL A 267 1.71 -6.77 7.58
C VAL A 267 1.47 -5.27 7.37
N THR A 268 2.33 -4.63 6.60
CA THR A 268 2.08 -3.27 6.09
C THR A 268 1.59 -3.35 4.65
N PHE A 269 0.26 -3.26 4.47
CA PHE A 269 -0.39 -3.43 3.16
C PHE A 269 -1.71 -2.69 3.04
N MET A 270 -2.07 -2.31 1.82
CA MET A 270 -3.35 -1.69 1.48
C MET A 270 -4.22 -2.64 0.67
N THR A 271 -5.48 -2.75 1.02
CA THR A 271 -6.47 -3.52 0.24
C THR A 271 -7.89 -3.00 0.45
N SER A 272 -8.86 -3.54 -0.29
CA SER A 272 -10.27 -3.18 -0.12
C SER A 272 -10.87 -3.80 1.13
N LYS A 273 -11.82 -3.10 1.75
CA LYS A 273 -12.66 -3.66 2.83
C LYS A 273 -13.40 -4.93 2.35
N ILE A 274 -13.80 -4.96 1.08
CA ILE A 274 -14.47 -6.14 0.51
C ILE A 274 -13.58 -7.38 0.63
N LEU A 275 -12.28 -7.25 0.29
CA LEU A 275 -11.34 -8.35 0.40
C LEU A 275 -11.12 -8.77 1.85
N ILE A 276 -10.99 -7.82 2.76
CA ILE A 276 -10.86 -8.10 4.20
C ILE A 276 -12.07 -8.88 4.71
N ASN A 277 -13.28 -8.41 4.42
CA ASN A 277 -14.51 -9.08 4.85
C ASN A 277 -14.64 -10.49 4.28
N LYS A 278 -14.33 -10.65 3.00
CA LYS A 278 -14.38 -11.95 2.31
C LYS A 278 -13.43 -12.99 2.91
N HIS A 279 -12.30 -12.56 3.42
CA HIS A 279 -11.25 -13.43 3.94
C HIS A 279 -10.97 -13.20 5.43
N PHE A 280 -11.93 -12.62 6.14
CA PHE A 280 -11.77 -12.28 7.56
C PHE A 280 -11.32 -13.49 8.39
N ASP A 281 -11.97 -14.64 8.23
CA ASP A 281 -11.66 -15.87 8.97
C ASP A 281 -10.22 -16.38 8.76
N LYS A 282 -9.60 -16.05 7.63
CA LYS A 282 -8.19 -16.37 7.38
C LYS A 282 -7.27 -15.36 8.04
N LEU A 283 -7.57 -14.06 7.88
CA LEU A 283 -6.76 -12.99 8.43
C LEU A 283 -6.79 -12.95 9.96
N GLU A 284 -7.94 -13.22 10.58
CA GLU A 284 -8.06 -13.22 12.05
C GLU A 284 -7.17 -14.29 12.72
N LYS A 285 -6.83 -15.39 12.01
CA LYS A 285 -5.90 -16.40 12.53
C LYS A 285 -4.56 -15.79 12.92
N MET A 286 -4.06 -14.79 12.19
CA MET A 286 -2.84 -14.07 12.54
C MET A 286 -2.95 -13.34 13.88
N GLY A 287 -4.16 -12.91 14.25
CA GLY A 287 -4.41 -12.29 15.55
C GLY A 287 -4.70 -13.27 16.68
N LEU A 288 -5.11 -14.50 16.37
CA LEU A 288 -5.55 -15.49 17.35
C LEU A 288 -4.51 -16.60 17.62
N GLU A 289 -3.70 -16.94 16.62
CA GLU A 289 -2.72 -18.01 16.67
C GLU A 289 -1.39 -17.57 16.10
N TRP A 290 -0.28 -17.92 16.75
CA TRP A 290 1.04 -17.67 16.19
C TRP A 290 1.46 -18.87 15.32
N VAL A 291 1.63 -18.62 14.03
CA VAL A 291 2.20 -19.55 13.06
C VAL A 291 3.54 -19.03 12.57
N ASP A 292 4.39 -19.88 12.03
CA ASP A 292 5.68 -19.49 11.46
C ASP A 292 5.75 -19.83 9.96
N PRO A 293 5.96 -18.85 9.06
CA PRO A 293 5.95 -17.39 9.33
C PRO A 293 4.57 -16.89 9.74
N TRP A 294 4.53 -15.84 10.57
CA TRP A 294 3.29 -15.27 11.11
C TRP A 294 2.34 -14.78 10.00
N GLU A 295 2.89 -14.29 8.91
CA GLU A 295 2.17 -13.76 7.74
C GLU A 295 1.60 -14.86 6.81
N ARG A 296 1.82 -16.14 7.11
CA ARG A 296 1.35 -17.26 6.27
C ARG A 296 -0.12 -17.14 5.84
N PRO A 297 -1.09 -16.80 6.71
CA PRO A 297 -2.48 -16.64 6.30
C PRO A 297 -2.68 -15.53 5.27
N LEU A 298 -1.90 -14.44 5.35
CA LEU A 298 -1.90 -13.36 4.38
C LEU A 298 -1.30 -13.83 3.04
N HIS A 299 -0.17 -14.55 3.06
CA HIS A 299 0.47 -15.09 1.85
C HIS A 299 -0.42 -16.08 1.10
N GLU A 300 -1.30 -16.81 1.80
CA GLU A 300 -2.28 -17.67 1.14
C GLU A 300 -3.29 -16.90 0.29
N LEU A 301 -3.60 -15.66 0.62
CA LEU A 301 -4.47 -14.81 -0.18
C LEU A 301 -3.82 -14.42 -1.51
N TYR A 302 -2.50 -14.31 -1.56
CA TYR A 302 -1.76 -13.93 -2.78
C TYR A 302 -1.88 -14.97 -3.89
N LYS A 303 -2.21 -16.23 -3.55
CA LYS A 303 -2.50 -17.29 -4.54
C LYS A 303 -3.75 -17.00 -5.38
N SER A 304 -4.70 -16.23 -4.85
CA SER A 304 -5.98 -15.92 -5.48
C SER A 304 -6.18 -14.43 -5.80
N HIS A 305 -5.47 -13.55 -5.10
CA HIS A 305 -5.52 -12.10 -5.27
C HIS A 305 -4.12 -11.56 -5.54
N PRO A 306 -3.91 -10.77 -6.61
CA PRO A 306 -2.60 -10.20 -6.89
C PRO A 306 -2.08 -9.39 -5.69
N CYS A 307 -0.84 -9.63 -5.29
CA CYS A 307 -0.10 -8.78 -4.38
C CYS A 307 1.01 -8.10 -5.15
N LEU A 308 1.10 -6.78 -5.08
CA LEU A 308 2.06 -5.99 -5.83
C LEU A 308 2.92 -5.14 -4.90
N SER A 309 4.22 -5.10 -5.21
CA SER A 309 5.24 -4.30 -4.54
C SER A 309 5.81 -3.25 -5.50
N PRO A 310 5.97 -1.98 -5.08
CA PRO A 310 6.48 -0.92 -5.95
C PRO A 310 8.00 -0.99 -6.07
N MET A 311 8.55 -0.50 -7.17
CA MET A 311 9.99 -0.33 -7.40
C MET A 311 10.26 1.11 -7.87
N PRO A 312 11.02 1.92 -7.11
CA PRO A 312 11.51 1.72 -5.74
C PRO A 312 10.38 1.81 -4.69
N SER A 313 10.72 1.60 -3.42
CA SER A 313 9.77 1.68 -2.30
C SER A 313 9.03 3.01 -2.19
N LEU A 314 7.78 2.92 -1.79
CA LEU A 314 6.94 4.04 -1.35
C LEU A 314 7.02 4.25 0.17
N ALA A 315 7.31 3.18 0.91
CA ALA A 315 7.69 3.25 2.32
C ALA A 315 8.84 2.28 2.61
N VAL A 316 9.72 2.67 3.53
CA VAL A 316 10.88 1.87 3.93
C VAL A 316 10.64 1.28 5.30
N HIS A 317 10.81 -0.03 5.43
CA HIS A 317 10.81 -0.72 6.71
C HIS A 317 12.16 -0.55 7.40
N PHE A 318 12.20 0.17 8.50
CA PHE A 318 13.41 0.46 9.27
C PHE A 318 13.75 -0.67 10.24
N ALA A 319 13.85 -1.90 9.75
CA ALA A 319 14.35 -3.04 10.49
C ALA A 319 15.90 -3.02 10.59
N ASN A 320 16.48 -4.13 11.01
CA ASN A 320 17.94 -4.25 11.00
C ASN A 320 18.51 -4.35 9.57
N ILE A 321 19.77 -3.95 9.39
CA ILE A 321 20.44 -3.90 8.08
C ILE A 321 20.53 -5.26 7.37
N ASN A 322 20.48 -6.36 8.11
CA ASN A 322 20.59 -7.71 7.56
C ASN A 322 19.21 -8.38 7.36
N SER A 323 18.13 -7.67 7.64
CA SER A 323 16.78 -8.21 7.42
C SER A 323 16.49 -8.31 5.93
N ILE A 324 16.02 -9.47 5.47
CA ILE A 324 15.58 -9.67 4.09
C ILE A 324 14.30 -8.88 3.78
N PHE A 325 13.56 -8.48 4.80
CA PHE A 325 12.41 -7.57 4.73
C PHE A 325 12.74 -6.18 5.27
N GLY A 326 14.01 -5.81 5.34
CA GLY A 326 14.47 -4.56 5.91
C GLY A 326 14.54 -3.41 4.91
N ILE A 327 15.66 -2.72 4.98
CA ILE A 327 15.88 -1.47 4.28
C ILE A 327 15.84 -1.66 2.76
N SER A 328 14.97 -0.90 2.13
CA SER A 328 14.76 -0.95 0.68
C SER A 328 15.94 -0.36 -0.10
N PRO A 329 16.32 -0.96 -1.26
CA PRO A 329 17.32 -0.39 -2.15
C PRO A 329 16.85 0.92 -2.80
N PHE A 330 17.82 1.70 -3.30
CA PHE A 330 17.58 2.93 -4.09
C PHE A 330 16.84 4.07 -3.36
N ILE A 331 16.73 4.04 -2.05
CA ILE A 331 16.17 5.10 -1.22
C ILE A 331 17.29 5.76 -0.41
N ASN A 332 17.36 7.08 -0.42
CA ASN A 332 18.22 7.82 0.50
C ASN A 332 17.59 7.81 1.89
N ILE A 333 18.03 6.87 2.72
CA ILE A 333 17.49 6.58 4.04
C ILE A 333 17.67 7.76 4.98
N GLN A 334 18.87 8.35 5.03
CA GLN A 334 19.16 9.49 5.88
C GLN A 334 18.26 10.67 5.54
N LYS A 335 18.14 11.01 4.26
CA LYS A 335 17.25 12.07 3.80
C LYS A 335 15.79 11.80 4.19
N LEU A 336 15.31 10.57 4.00
CA LEU A 336 13.94 10.19 4.37
C LEU A 336 13.71 10.31 5.88
N TRP A 337 14.72 9.95 6.67
CA TRP A 337 14.70 10.08 8.13
C TRP A 337 14.63 11.54 8.56
N ASP A 338 15.53 12.38 8.06
CA ASP A 338 15.63 13.80 8.43
C ASP A 338 14.37 14.59 8.00
N GLU A 339 13.82 14.29 6.81
CA GLU A 339 12.58 14.91 6.33
C GLU A 339 11.37 14.63 7.24
N ASN A 340 11.42 13.63 8.11
CA ASN A 340 10.34 13.24 9.03
C ASN A 340 10.64 13.54 10.50
N GLU A 341 11.63 14.36 10.80
CA GLU A 341 11.93 14.82 12.13
C GLU A 341 10.81 15.69 12.72
N ASN A 342 10.19 16.52 11.89
CA ASN A 342 9.07 17.38 12.27
C ASN A 342 7.92 17.25 11.26
N LEU A 343 6.68 17.70 11.65
CA LEU A 343 5.50 17.80 10.76
C LEU A 343 5.60 18.98 9.83
#